data_024bdea9889b39d3dd4a045fbb0ba0c2
#
_entry.id   024bdea9889b39d3dd4a045fbb0ba0c2
#
_cell.length_a   1.000
_cell.length_b   1.000
_cell.length_c   1.000
_cell.angle_alpha   90.00
_cell.angle_beta   90.00
_cell.angle_gamma   90.00
#
_symmetry.space_group_name_H-M   'P 1'
#
loop_
_entity.id
_entity.type
_entity.pdbx_description
1 polymer ?
#
loop_
_entity_poly.entity_id
_entity_poly.type
_entity_poly.pdbx_seq_one_letter_code
_entity_poly.pdbx_strand_id
1 'polypeptide(L)'
;MPKKIVLAYSGGLDTSVILKWLQNKYECPVVTFTADIGQGEELSPVKTKAKSLGVEEIFIENLQEEFVRDYVFPMFRANTLYEGTYLLGTAIARPLIAKRQIEIAKLVGADAVAHGATGKGNDQVRFELGYYANNPKIEVISPWREWDFESRNDLIEYAEKNQITVPKDKMGEPPFSTDSNLLHTSSEGKLLEDPWIEPPEYVFSRTSSIEDSPNKAEELIVEFKNGDPVSINKDNLKPHDLLAKLNSVAGKHGVGRVDLVENRVVGMKSRGIYETPGGTILINARKAIESITLDKGEAHLKDEIMPKYAETIYNGFWFSSERIAMQSLIDSTQKKVNGQVKLKVFKGNVIILGRKSDDSLYDNSLVSFDEVGDYNQKDAEGFIKVNSVRLKKSKL
;
A
#
# COMPACT_ATOMS: atom_id res chain seq x y z
N MET A 1 26.98 23.23 -3.00
CA MET A 1 26.05 22.97 -4.12
C MET A 1 26.29 21.57 -4.60
N PRO A 2 25.24 20.78 -4.82
CA PRO A 2 25.37 19.42 -5.34
C PRO A 2 26.02 19.42 -6.73
N LYS A 3 26.74 18.35 -7.01
CA LYS A 3 27.41 18.14 -8.32
C LYS A 3 26.50 17.42 -9.31
N LYS A 4 25.59 16.60 -8.82
CA LYS A 4 24.60 15.85 -9.60
C LYS A 4 23.41 15.47 -8.71
N ILE A 5 22.20 15.60 -9.22
CA ILE A 5 20.95 15.33 -8.47
C ILE A 5 20.21 14.19 -9.14
N VAL A 6 19.66 13.24 -8.37
CA VAL A 6 18.65 12.27 -8.85
C VAL A 6 17.27 12.70 -8.38
N LEU A 7 16.36 12.94 -9.32
CA LEU A 7 14.98 13.34 -9.08
C LEU A 7 14.03 12.14 -9.20
N ALA A 8 13.20 11.89 -8.19
CA ALA A 8 12.01 11.05 -8.35
C ALA A 8 11.01 11.74 -9.28
N TYR A 9 10.82 11.20 -10.48
CA TYR A 9 10.14 11.86 -11.59
C TYR A 9 8.93 11.06 -12.07
N SER A 10 7.75 11.64 -11.97
CA SER A 10 6.50 11.02 -12.45
C SER A 10 6.10 11.44 -13.87
N GLY A 11 6.73 12.47 -14.43
CA GLY A 11 6.31 13.06 -15.72
C GLY A 11 5.12 14.01 -15.62
N GLY A 12 4.50 14.16 -14.45
CA GLY A 12 3.43 15.12 -14.19
C GLY A 12 3.91 16.58 -14.27
N LEU A 13 2.97 17.53 -14.10
CA LEU A 13 3.28 18.96 -14.12
C LEU A 13 4.30 19.31 -13.04
N ASP A 14 4.00 18.97 -11.79
CA ASP A 14 4.80 19.37 -10.62
C ASP A 14 6.25 18.88 -10.75
N THR A 15 6.45 17.58 -11.04
CA THR A 15 7.79 17.03 -11.19
C THR A 15 8.54 17.56 -12.40
N SER A 16 7.84 17.99 -13.46
CA SER A 16 8.46 18.63 -14.63
C SER A 16 8.90 20.06 -14.33
N VAL A 17 8.11 20.80 -13.55
CA VAL A 17 8.50 22.12 -13.03
C VAL A 17 9.70 21.99 -12.09
N ILE A 18 9.67 21.02 -11.18
CA ILE A 18 10.76 20.70 -10.27
C ILE A 18 12.05 20.38 -11.04
N LEU A 19 11.98 19.55 -12.05
CA LEU A 19 13.13 19.20 -12.89
C LEU A 19 13.80 20.46 -13.46
N LYS A 20 13.01 21.34 -14.06
CA LYS A 20 13.52 22.59 -14.66
C LYS A 20 14.05 23.56 -13.61
N TRP A 21 13.37 23.67 -12.47
CA TRP A 21 13.80 24.50 -11.35
C TRP A 21 15.13 24.02 -10.76
N LEU A 22 15.33 22.70 -10.58
CA LEU A 22 16.60 22.13 -10.12
C LEU A 22 17.74 22.46 -11.08
N GLN A 23 17.53 22.28 -12.39
CA GLN A 23 18.51 22.62 -13.40
C GLN A 23 18.93 24.09 -13.35
N ASN A 24 17.95 25.01 -13.20
CA ASN A 24 18.19 26.44 -13.17
C ASN A 24 18.83 26.93 -11.85
N LYS A 25 18.45 26.32 -10.72
CA LYS A 25 18.94 26.76 -9.39
C LYS A 25 20.33 26.22 -9.06
N TYR A 26 20.59 24.97 -9.41
CA TYR A 26 21.85 24.30 -9.02
C TYR A 26 22.87 24.23 -10.16
N GLU A 27 22.49 24.56 -11.38
CA GLU A 27 23.36 24.56 -12.57
C GLU A 27 24.17 23.26 -12.71
N CYS A 28 23.58 22.13 -12.36
CA CYS A 28 24.20 20.79 -12.39
C CYS A 28 23.31 19.78 -13.14
N PRO A 29 23.88 18.64 -13.58
CA PRO A 29 23.11 17.57 -14.19
C PRO A 29 22.04 17.02 -13.26
N VAL A 30 20.81 16.86 -13.77
CA VAL A 30 19.70 16.19 -13.08
C VAL A 30 19.39 14.90 -13.81
N VAL A 31 19.50 13.79 -13.08
CA VAL A 31 19.10 12.45 -13.49
C VAL A 31 17.67 12.22 -13.09
N THR A 32 16.83 11.65 -13.95
CA THR A 32 15.45 11.31 -13.59
C THR A 32 15.30 9.82 -13.33
N PHE A 33 14.57 9.49 -12.28
CA PHE A 33 14.19 8.13 -11.94
C PHE A 33 12.68 8.00 -11.83
N THR A 34 12.12 7.04 -12.57
CA THR A 34 10.70 6.66 -12.55
C THR A 34 10.59 5.17 -12.21
N ALA A 35 9.87 4.86 -11.15
CA ALA A 35 9.55 3.49 -10.77
C ALA A 35 8.24 3.06 -11.42
N ASP A 36 8.25 1.97 -12.16
CA ASP A 36 7.05 1.24 -12.54
C ASP A 36 6.69 0.27 -11.40
N ILE A 37 5.68 0.62 -10.66
CA ILE A 37 5.11 -0.17 -9.56
C ILE A 37 3.65 -0.56 -9.84
N GLY A 38 3.26 -0.54 -11.11
CA GLY A 38 1.92 -0.92 -11.57
C GLY A 38 0.87 0.19 -11.44
N GLN A 39 1.26 1.44 -11.70
CA GLN A 39 0.35 2.60 -11.71
C GLN A 39 -0.63 2.60 -12.90
N GLY A 40 -0.40 1.74 -13.90
CA GLY A 40 -1.31 1.59 -15.05
C GLY A 40 -1.15 2.63 -16.17
N GLU A 41 -0.15 3.50 -16.07
CA GLU A 41 0.16 4.52 -17.08
C GLU A 41 1.24 4.04 -18.05
N GLU A 42 1.18 4.52 -19.31
CA GLU A 42 2.28 4.35 -20.25
C GLU A 42 3.48 5.20 -19.83
N LEU A 43 4.66 4.57 -19.67
CA LEU A 43 5.87 5.24 -19.24
C LEU A 43 6.70 5.81 -20.41
N SER A 44 6.38 5.47 -21.65
CA SER A 44 7.05 6.03 -22.83
C SER A 44 6.93 7.55 -22.95
N PRO A 45 5.79 8.20 -22.65
CA PRO A 45 5.67 9.65 -22.62
C PRO A 45 6.56 10.32 -21.56
N VAL A 46 6.75 9.66 -20.40
CA VAL A 46 7.60 10.16 -19.31
C VAL A 46 9.05 10.31 -19.77
N LYS A 47 9.58 9.30 -20.47
CA LYS A 47 10.93 9.33 -21.04
C LYS A 47 11.09 10.43 -22.09
N THR A 48 10.10 10.58 -22.99
CA THR A 48 10.09 11.59 -24.04
C THR A 48 10.08 13.00 -23.43
N LYS A 49 9.27 13.22 -22.40
CA LYS A 49 9.17 14.50 -21.71
C LYS A 49 10.47 14.85 -20.96
N ALA A 50 11.07 13.91 -20.25
CA ALA A 50 12.37 14.12 -19.59
C ALA A 50 13.45 14.51 -20.60
N LYS A 51 13.51 13.82 -21.74
CA LYS A 51 14.44 14.19 -22.84
C LYS A 51 14.22 15.58 -23.39
N SER A 52 12.97 15.99 -23.62
CA SER A 52 12.64 17.32 -24.13
C SER A 52 13.03 18.44 -23.15
N LEU A 53 13.14 18.12 -21.86
CA LEU A 53 13.63 19.01 -20.80
C LEU A 53 15.15 18.96 -20.60
N GLY A 54 15.90 18.31 -21.51
CA GLY A 54 17.35 18.28 -21.49
C GLY A 54 17.99 17.27 -20.54
N VAL A 55 17.25 16.24 -20.11
CA VAL A 55 17.80 15.18 -19.26
C VAL A 55 18.53 14.15 -20.12
N GLU A 56 19.78 13.88 -19.79
CA GLU A 56 20.61 12.90 -20.48
C GLU A 56 20.49 11.50 -19.87
N GLU A 57 20.49 11.39 -18.54
CA GLU A 57 20.42 10.13 -17.79
C GLU A 57 18.99 9.91 -17.24
N ILE A 58 18.28 8.94 -17.82
CA ILE A 58 16.87 8.65 -17.52
C ILE A 58 16.74 7.18 -17.15
N PHE A 59 16.32 6.91 -15.91
CA PHE A 59 16.05 5.57 -15.41
C PHE A 59 14.55 5.36 -15.31
N ILE A 60 14.04 4.32 -15.96
CA ILE A 60 12.68 3.83 -15.81
C ILE A 60 12.79 2.33 -15.53
N GLU A 61 12.40 1.90 -14.35
CA GLU A 61 12.60 0.53 -13.89
C GLU A 61 11.31 -0.13 -13.46
N ASN A 62 11.09 -1.36 -13.94
CA ASN A 62 9.98 -2.18 -13.50
C ASN A 62 10.31 -2.80 -12.13
N LEU A 63 9.64 -2.32 -11.10
CA LEU A 63 9.78 -2.75 -9.72
C LEU A 63 8.51 -3.48 -9.19
N GLN A 64 7.58 -3.86 -10.06
CA GLN A 64 6.30 -4.46 -9.66
C GLN A 64 6.48 -5.76 -8.87
N GLU A 65 7.39 -6.63 -9.29
CA GLU A 65 7.66 -7.89 -8.59
C GLU A 65 8.29 -7.65 -7.21
N GLU A 66 9.30 -6.77 -7.13
CA GLU A 66 9.93 -6.39 -5.85
C GLU A 66 8.91 -5.72 -4.92
N PHE A 67 8.08 -4.82 -5.45
CA PHE A 67 7.04 -4.14 -4.69
C PHE A 67 6.08 -5.12 -4.01
N VAL A 68 5.56 -6.09 -4.76
CA VAL A 68 4.59 -7.03 -4.19
C VAL A 68 5.27 -8.05 -3.27
N ARG A 69 6.39 -8.64 -3.69
CA ARG A 69 7.09 -9.68 -2.93
C ARG A 69 7.69 -9.16 -1.62
N ASP A 70 8.36 -7.98 -1.66
CA ASP A 70 9.21 -7.53 -0.55
C ASP A 70 8.56 -6.42 0.30
N TYR A 71 7.45 -5.84 -0.17
CA TYR A 71 6.73 -4.78 0.56
C TYR A 71 5.27 -5.14 0.83
N VAL A 72 4.50 -5.53 -0.19
CA VAL A 72 3.08 -5.85 -0.01
C VAL A 72 2.89 -7.12 0.81
N PHE A 73 3.49 -8.25 0.42
CA PHE A 73 3.30 -9.52 1.11
C PHE A 73 3.77 -9.51 2.57
N PRO A 74 4.97 -8.97 2.91
CA PRO A 74 5.37 -8.83 4.31
C PRO A 74 4.37 -8.04 5.15
N MET A 75 3.84 -6.95 4.62
CA MET A 75 2.80 -6.16 5.28
C MET A 75 1.50 -6.96 5.45
N PHE A 76 1.11 -7.72 4.44
CA PHE A 76 -0.08 -8.57 4.50
C PHE A 76 0.04 -9.71 5.52
N ARG A 77 1.25 -10.25 5.79
CA ARG A 77 1.46 -11.26 6.84
C ARG A 77 1.02 -10.78 8.23
N ALA A 78 1.07 -9.47 8.47
CA ALA A 78 0.54 -8.85 9.69
C ALA A 78 -0.98 -8.57 9.64
N ASN A 79 -1.67 -8.82 8.53
CA ASN A 79 -3.04 -8.35 8.27
C ASN A 79 -3.18 -6.83 8.47
N THR A 80 -2.19 -6.07 8.02
CA THR A 80 -2.01 -4.65 8.35
C THR A 80 -3.13 -3.78 7.82
N LEU A 81 -3.74 -3.03 8.72
CA LEU A 81 -4.76 -2.03 8.42
C LEU A 81 -4.50 -0.78 9.26
N TYR A 82 -4.18 0.34 8.63
CA TYR A 82 -4.10 1.61 9.34
C TYR A 82 -5.52 2.13 9.61
N GLU A 83 -5.77 2.53 10.85
CA GLU A 83 -7.08 2.98 11.34
C GLU A 83 -8.24 2.02 10.98
N GLY A 84 -7.92 0.72 10.93
CA GLY A 84 -8.91 -0.35 10.73
C GLY A 84 -9.30 -0.64 9.28
N THR A 85 -8.93 0.19 8.32
CA THR A 85 -9.41 0.06 6.93
C THR A 85 -8.35 0.25 5.85
N TYR A 86 -7.38 1.13 6.04
CA TYR A 86 -6.44 1.53 4.99
C TYR A 86 -5.28 0.53 4.83
N LEU A 87 -5.10 0.01 3.62
CA LEU A 87 -4.09 -1.00 3.24
C LEU A 87 -2.70 -0.41 2.90
N LEU A 88 -2.43 0.86 3.24
CA LEU A 88 -1.11 1.48 3.20
C LEU A 88 -0.38 1.52 1.84
N GLY A 89 -1.09 1.42 0.71
CA GLY A 89 -0.46 1.30 -0.61
C GLY A 89 0.51 2.42 -0.96
N THR A 90 0.18 3.69 -0.65
CA THR A 90 1.11 4.81 -0.84
C THR A 90 2.28 4.73 0.16
N ALA A 91 1.98 4.40 1.43
CA ALA A 91 2.99 4.39 2.49
C ALA A 91 4.12 3.37 2.24
N ILE A 92 3.80 2.20 1.66
CA ILE A 92 4.80 1.16 1.35
C ILE A 92 5.49 1.33 -0.01
N ALA A 93 4.93 2.15 -0.91
CA ALA A 93 5.55 2.43 -2.20
C ALA A 93 6.78 3.36 -2.04
N ARG A 94 6.69 4.36 -1.17
CA ARG A 94 7.75 5.37 -1.00
C ARG A 94 9.08 4.81 -0.51
N PRO A 95 9.15 3.87 0.46
CA PRO A 95 10.40 3.22 0.85
C PRO A 95 11.11 2.50 -0.30
N LEU A 96 10.38 1.78 -1.15
CA LEU A 96 10.95 1.11 -2.32
C LEU A 96 11.56 2.14 -3.30
N ILE A 97 10.79 3.17 -3.64
CA ILE A 97 11.24 4.23 -4.55
C ILE A 97 12.48 4.93 -3.98
N ALA A 98 12.45 5.30 -2.69
CA ALA A 98 13.57 5.96 -2.03
C ALA A 98 14.83 5.10 -2.01
N LYS A 99 14.72 3.81 -1.67
CA LYS A 99 15.84 2.85 -1.72
C LYS A 99 16.46 2.82 -3.11
N ARG A 100 15.62 2.62 -4.14
CA ARG A 100 16.12 2.50 -5.51
C ARG A 100 16.72 3.80 -6.03
N GLN A 101 16.17 4.95 -5.66
CA GLN A 101 16.72 6.25 -6.00
C GLN A 101 18.11 6.47 -5.39
N ILE A 102 18.35 6.04 -4.15
CA ILE A 102 19.68 6.08 -3.52
C ILE A 102 20.66 5.12 -4.21
N GLU A 103 20.21 3.95 -4.64
CA GLU A 103 21.04 3.02 -5.41
C GLU A 103 21.47 3.63 -6.76
N ILE A 104 20.54 4.30 -7.46
CA ILE A 104 20.83 5.03 -8.70
C ILE A 104 21.77 6.21 -8.41
N ALA A 105 21.56 6.95 -7.33
CA ALA A 105 22.45 8.05 -6.96
C ALA A 105 23.91 7.57 -6.77
N LYS A 106 24.10 6.42 -6.12
CA LYS A 106 25.43 5.78 -6.01
C LYS A 106 25.98 5.36 -7.37
N LEU A 107 25.14 4.78 -8.23
CA LEU A 107 25.54 4.31 -9.56
C LEU A 107 26.04 5.44 -10.45
N VAL A 108 25.35 6.60 -10.44
CA VAL A 108 25.67 7.75 -11.31
C VAL A 108 26.62 8.76 -10.65
N GLY A 109 27.04 8.51 -9.41
CA GLY A 109 27.91 9.41 -8.64
C GLY A 109 27.24 10.72 -8.24
N ALA A 110 25.91 10.69 -8.01
CA ALA A 110 25.16 11.84 -7.51
C ALA A 110 25.33 11.99 -5.99
N ASP A 111 25.43 13.23 -5.54
CA ASP A 111 25.59 13.62 -4.13
C ASP A 111 24.30 14.19 -3.52
N ALA A 112 23.23 14.36 -4.33
CA ALA A 112 21.93 14.79 -3.86
C ALA A 112 20.78 13.98 -4.50
N VAL A 113 19.65 13.93 -3.79
CA VAL A 113 18.37 13.41 -4.28
C VAL A 113 17.27 14.44 -4.09
N ALA A 114 16.27 14.41 -4.96
CA ALA A 114 15.11 15.30 -4.87
C ALA A 114 13.80 14.53 -5.05
N HIS A 115 12.74 15.04 -4.43
CA HIS A 115 11.37 14.53 -4.58
C HIS A 115 10.36 15.66 -4.79
N GLY A 116 9.19 15.30 -5.35
CA GLY A 116 8.10 16.24 -5.61
C GLY A 116 6.98 16.25 -4.56
N ALA A 117 7.19 15.63 -3.41
CA ALA A 117 6.18 15.61 -2.36
C ALA A 117 5.99 16.99 -1.73
N THR A 118 4.71 17.39 -1.54
CA THR A 118 4.35 18.68 -0.95
C THR A 118 4.67 18.76 0.54
N GLY A 119 4.94 19.97 1.06
CA GLY A 119 5.23 20.19 2.48
C GLY A 119 4.07 19.90 3.45
N LYS A 120 2.84 19.71 2.94
CA LYS A 120 1.64 19.37 3.71
C LYS A 120 1.33 17.87 3.72
N GLY A 121 2.01 17.10 2.87
CA GLY A 121 1.75 15.66 2.69
C GLY A 121 2.65 14.76 3.57
N ASN A 122 2.21 13.53 3.79
CA ASN A 122 3.00 12.50 4.48
C ASN A 122 4.20 12.02 3.65
N ASP A 123 4.12 12.13 2.34
CA ASP A 123 5.09 11.52 1.44
C ASP A 123 6.48 12.13 1.53
N GLN A 124 6.59 13.43 1.84
CA GLN A 124 7.90 14.03 2.13
C GLN A 124 8.61 13.30 3.28
N VAL A 125 7.88 12.98 4.35
CA VAL A 125 8.44 12.25 5.50
C VAL A 125 8.89 10.85 5.08
N ARG A 126 8.07 10.14 4.31
CA ARG A 126 8.35 8.77 3.83
C ARG A 126 9.56 8.71 2.91
N PHE A 127 9.67 9.65 1.96
CA PHE A 127 10.83 9.75 1.07
C PHE A 127 12.10 10.03 1.85
N GLU A 128 12.10 11.07 2.68
CA GLU A 128 13.31 11.52 3.37
C GLU A 128 13.81 10.52 4.40
N LEU A 129 12.91 9.92 5.20
CA LEU A 129 13.28 8.83 6.11
C LEU A 129 13.83 7.63 5.33
N GLY A 130 13.25 7.32 4.16
CA GLY A 130 13.76 6.30 3.27
C GLY A 130 15.16 6.61 2.73
N TYR A 131 15.41 7.85 2.34
CA TYR A 131 16.75 8.28 1.88
C TYR A 131 17.79 8.16 2.99
N TYR A 132 17.52 8.74 4.16
CA TYR A 132 18.47 8.70 5.28
C TYR A 132 18.74 7.30 5.80
N ALA A 133 17.76 6.40 5.74
CA ALA A 133 17.95 5.00 6.11
C ALA A 133 18.92 4.27 5.16
N ASN A 134 18.94 4.63 3.86
CA ASN A 134 19.78 4.00 2.84
C ASN A 134 21.11 4.75 2.57
N ASN A 135 21.15 6.04 2.87
CA ASN A 135 22.35 6.87 2.83
C ASN A 135 22.23 8.07 3.78
N PRO A 136 22.73 7.96 5.02
CA PRO A 136 22.59 9.03 6.04
C PRO A 136 23.28 10.35 5.68
N LYS A 137 24.15 10.36 4.67
CA LYS A 137 24.92 11.56 4.30
C LYS A 137 24.44 12.22 3.01
N ILE A 138 23.40 11.67 2.38
CA ILE A 138 22.87 12.22 1.13
C ILE A 138 22.24 13.60 1.36
N GLU A 139 22.51 14.56 0.49
CA GLU A 139 21.79 15.82 0.48
C GLU A 139 20.37 15.58 -0.06
N VAL A 140 19.34 16.05 0.64
CA VAL A 140 17.95 15.92 0.23
C VAL A 140 17.41 17.28 -0.13
N ILE A 141 16.90 17.42 -1.35
CA ILE A 141 16.31 18.66 -1.87
C ILE A 141 14.79 18.46 -1.95
N SER A 142 14.06 19.32 -1.24
CA SER A 142 12.61 19.34 -1.24
C SER A 142 12.09 20.69 -1.79
N PRO A 143 11.89 20.80 -3.10
CA PRO A 143 11.55 22.06 -3.74
C PRO A 143 10.35 22.76 -3.14
N TRP A 144 9.31 22.03 -2.76
CA TRP A 144 8.11 22.58 -2.11
C TRP A 144 8.38 23.32 -0.78
N ARG A 145 9.53 23.17 -0.17
CA ARG A 145 9.97 23.90 1.02
C ARG A 145 11.01 24.99 0.73
N GLU A 146 11.47 25.08 -0.52
CA GLU A 146 12.59 25.94 -0.92
C GLU A 146 12.24 27.00 -1.95
N TRP A 147 11.20 26.76 -2.76
CA TRP A 147 10.78 27.69 -3.79
C TRP A 147 9.69 28.65 -3.31
N ASP A 148 9.49 29.75 -4.04
CA ASP A 148 8.55 30.82 -3.70
C ASP A 148 7.16 30.62 -4.38
N PHE A 149 6.88 29.44 -4.94
CA PHE A 149 5.58 29.14 -5.55
C PHE A 149 4.56 28.82 -4.47
N GLU A 150 3.47 29.59 -4.43
CA GLU A 150 2.41 29.44 -3.44
C GLU A 150 1.17 28.73 -4.00
N SER A 151 1.02 28.72 -5.33
CA SER A 151 -0.17 28.23 -6.00
C SER A 151 0.12 27.37 -7.23
N ARG A 152 -0.92 26.62 -7.67
CA ARG A 152 -0.86 25.90 -8.95
C ARG A 152 -0.71 26.84 -10.14
N ASN A 153 -1.25 28.07 -10.06
CA ASN A 153 -1.09 29.05 -11.12
C ASN A 153 0.37 29.46 -11.31
N ASP A 154 1.12 29.63 -10.22
CA ASP A 154 2.55 29.95 -10.29
C ASP A 154 3.33 28.83 -11.00
N LEU A 155 2.96 27.56 -10.74
CA LEU A 155 3.55 26.40 -11.44
C LEU A 155 3.22 26.41 -12.93
N ILE A 156 2.00 26.79 -13.31
CA ILE A 156 1.57 26.90 -14.72
C ILE A 156 2.33 28.03 -15.41
N GLU A 157 2.42 29.19 -14.80
CA GLU A 157 3.17 30.34 -15.34
C GLU A 157 4.66 30.01 -15.53
N TYR A 158 5.26 29.34 -14.51
CA TYR A 158 6.64 28.87 -14.62
C TYR A 158 6.81 27.84 -15.73
N ALA A 159 5.84 26.92 -15.87
CA ALA A 159 5.86 25.92 -16.93
C ALA A 159 5.78 26.55 -18.31
N GLU A 160 4.87 27.52 -18.53
CA GLU A 160 4.74 28.25 -19.79
C GLU A 160 6.03 29.00 -20.13
N LYS A 161 6.60 29.75 -19.19
CA LYS A 161 7.85 30.50 -19.36
C LYS A 161 9.03 29.58 -19.75
N ASN A 162 9.03 28.34 -19.27
CA ASN A 162 10.10 27.37 -19.53
C ASN A 162 9.73 26.33 -20.61
N GLN A 163 8.65 26.55 -21.37
CA GLN A 163 8.19 25.69 -22.47
C GLN A 163 7.89 24.24 -22.03
N ILE A 164 7.45 24.06 -20.79
CA ILE A 164 7.03 22.76 -20.26
C ILE A 164 5.59 22.51 -20.70
N THR A 165 5.34 21.40 -21.39
CA THR A 165 3.99 21.02 -21.80
C THR A 165 3.11 20.75 -20.59
N VAL A 166 2.05 21.54 -20.44
CA VAL A 166 1.03 21.35 -19.39
C VAL A 166 -0.08 20.46 -19.95
N PRO A 167 -0.36 19.28 -19.36
CA PRO A 167 -1.50 18.49 -19.76
C PRO A 167 -2.80 19.29 -19.54
N LYS A 168 -3.64 19.38 -20.56
CA LYS A 168 -5.00 19.90 -20.40
C LYS A 168 -5.89 18.76 -19.91
N ASP A 169 -6.59 18.99 -18.81
CA ASP A 169 -7.65 18.10 -18.36
C ASP A 169 -8.74 18.00 -19.45
N LYS A 170 -9.32 16.79 -19.60
CA LYS A 170 -10.40 16.55 -20.57
C LYS A 170 -11.66 17.36 -20.31
N MET A 171 -11.81 17.95 -19.12
CA MET A 171 -12.97 18.72 -18.65
C MET A 171 -12.63 20.19 -18.32
N GLY A 172 -11.39 20.65 -18.54
CA GLY A 172 -10.98 22.03 -18.25
C GLY A 172 -10.74 22.34 -16.77
N GLU A 173 -10.91 21.38 -15.87
CA GLU A 173 -10.62 21.49 -14.45
C GLU A 173 -9.34 20.74 -14.07
N PRO A 174 -8.58 21.21 -13.05
CA PRO A 174 -7.43 20.47 -12.57
C PRO A 174 -7.87 19.08 -12.06
N PRO A 175 -7.18 17.97 -12.40
CA PRO A 175 -7.53 16.63 -11.95
C PRO A 175 -7.44 16.55 -10.42
N PHE A 176 -8.10 15.54 -9.82
CA PHE A 176 -7.84 15.15 -8.43
C PHE A 176 -6.36 14.80 -8.27
N SER A 177 -5.83 14.99 -7.06
CA SER A 177 -4.54 14.39 -6.72
C SER A 177 -4.72 12.88 -6.63
N THR A 178 -4.18 12.16 -7.59
CA THR A 178 -4.29 10.70 -7.68
C THR A 178 -2.90 10.08 -7.57
N ASP A 179 -2.73 9.12 -6.67
CA ASP A 179 -1.55 8.27 -6.57
C ASP A 179 -1.97 6.81 -6.79
N SER A 180 -1.23 6.10 -7.62
CA SER A 180 -1.59 4.76 -8.06
C SER A 180 -0.39 3.83 -8.07
N ASN A 181 -0.61 2.58 -7.66
CA ASN A 181 0.33 1.48 -7.79
C ASN A 181 -0.44 0.15 -7.86
N LEU A 182 0.25 -0.97 -7.97
CA LEU A 182 -0.39 -2.26 -8.15
C LEU A 182 -1.33 -2.65 -6.99
N LEU A 183 -1.06 -2.19 -5.75
CA LEU A 183 -1.92 -2.49 -4.61
C LEU A 183 -3.16 -1.62 -4.56
N HIS A 184 -3.04 -0.32 -4.84
CA HIS A 184 -4.14 0.61 -4.67
C HIS A 184 -4.13 1.81 -5.64
N THR A 185 -5.24 2.53 -5.64
CA THR A 185 -5.34 3.93 -6.08
C THR A 185 -5.87 4.77 -4.93
N SER A 186 -5.31 5.95 -4.74
CA SER A 186 -5.83 6.95 -3.81
C SER A 186 -6.18 8.24 -4.56
N SER A 187 -7.30 8.86 -4.19
CA SER A 187 -7.73 10.16 -4.72
C SER A 187 -8.06 11.11 -3.58
N GLU A 188 -7.56 12.35 -3.66
CA GLU A 188 -7.80 13.39 -2.67
C GLU A 188 -7.91 14.77 -3.31
N GLY A 189 -8.42 15.74 -2.56
CA GLY A 189 -8.51 17.15 -2.98
C GLY A 189 -9.85 17.54 -3.56
N LYS A 190 -10.01 18.85 -3.87
CA LYS A 190 -11.22 19.47 -4.42
C LYS A 190 -12.47 19.17 -3.59
N LEU A 191 -13.55 18.68 -4.24
CA LEU A 191 -14.81 18.36 -3.59
C LEU A 191 -14.67 17.21 -2.56
N LEU A 192 -13.62 16.37 -2.65
CA LEU A 192 -13.38 15.30 -1.69
C LEU A 192 -12.88 15.83 -0.32
N GLU A 193 -12.48 17.10 -0.23
CA GLU A 193 -12.07 17.72 1.03
C GLU A 193 -13.26 17.92 2.00
N ASP A 194 -14.47 18.01 1.47
CA ASP A 194 -15.68 18.02 2.28
C ASP A 194 -16.13 16.58 2.58
N PRO A 195 -16.03 16.10 3.84
CA PRO A 195 -16.38 14.72 4.19
C PRO A 195 -17.88 14.43 4.10
N TRP A 196 -18.73 15.44 3.89
CA TRP A 196 -20.19 15.27 3.71
C TRP A 196 -20.58 15.01 2.25
N ILE A 197 -19.69 15.28 1.30
CA ILE A 197 -19.96 15.11 -0.13
C ILE A 197 -19.64 13.68 -0.54
N GLU A 198 -20.59 13.00 -1.17
CA GLU A 198 -20.38 11.67 -1.77
C GLU A 198 -19.36 11.75 -2.89
N PRO A 199 -18.34 10.85 -2.92
CA PRO A 199 -17.40 10.80 -4.03
C PRO A 199 -18.14 10.44 -5.34
N PRO A 200 -18.06 11.29 -6.38
CA PRO A 200 -18.69 10.95 -7.66
C PRO A 200 -18.03 9.72 -8.30
N GLU A 201 -18.80 8.97 -9.08
CA GLU A 201 -18.37 7.69 -9.66
C GLU A 201 -17.09 7.81 -10.50
N TYR A 202 -16.85 8.94 -11.15
CA TYR A 202 -15.65 9.17 -11.96
C TYR A 202 -14.32 9.25 -11.16
N VAL A 203 -14.39 9.30 -9.83
CA VAL A 203 -13.20 9.21 -8.95
C VAL A 203 -12.65 7.79 -8.92
N PHE A 204 -13.52 6.81 -9.14
CA PHE A 204 -13.15 5.40 -9.10
C PHE A 204 -12.66 4.94 -10.48
N SER A 205 -11.42 4.49 -10.54
CA SER A 205 -10.75 4.10 -11.79
C SER A 205 -10.52 2.60 -11.92
N ARG A 206 -10.60 1.86 -10.80
CA ARG A 206 -10.29 0.43 -10.74
C ARG A 206 -11.47 -0.45 -10.40
N THR A 207 -12.54 0.12 -9.90
CA THR A 207 -13.70 -0.63 -9.43
C THR A 207 -14.96 -0.15 -10.12
N SER A 208 -15.79 -1.09 -10.57
CA SER A 208 -17.13 -0.80 -11.07
C SER A 208 -18.05 -0.36 -9.94
N SER A 209 -19.09 0.40 -10.26
CA SER A 209 -20.20 0.62 -9.32
C SER A 209 -20.88 -0.71 -8.96
N ILE A 210 -21.65 -0.73 -7.87
CA ILE A 210 -22.42 -1.93 -7.49
C ILE A 210 -23.48 -2.23 -8.55
N GLU A 211 -24.08 -1.19 -9.13
CA GLU A 211 -25.11 -1.26 -10.17
C GLU A 211 -24.55 -1.89 -11.44
N ASP A 212 -23.34 -1.48 -11.87
CA ASP A 212 -22.70 -1.96 -13.10
C ASP A 212 -21.96 -3.29 -12.90
N SER A 213 -21.83 -3.74 -11.64
CA SER A 213 -21.17 -5.02 -11.32
C SER A 213 -21.98 -6.21 -11.81
N PRO A 214 -21.31 -7.30 -12.28
CA PRO A 214 -22.00 -8.48 -12.79
C PRO A 214 -23.01 -9.08 -11.81
N ASN A 215 -24.15 -9.55 -12.33
CA ASN A 215 -25.16 -10.25 -11.55
C ASN A 215 -24.81 -11.74 -11.29
N LYS A 216 -23.67 -12.21 -11.81
CA LYS A 216 -23.14 -13.55 -11.57
C LYS A 216 -21.88 -13.45 -10.73
N ALA A 217 -21.88 -14.11 -9.59
CA ALA A 217 -20.72 -14.18 -8.71
C ALA A 217 -19.55 -14.93 -9.37
N GLU A 218 -18.32 -14.58 -8.99
CA GLU A 218 -17.10 -15.26 -9.40
C GLU A 218 -16.48 -15.98 -8.19
N GLU A 219 -16.19 -17.29 -8.33
CA GLU A 219 -15.56 -18.09 -7.28
C GLU A 219 -14.07 -18.25 -7.56
N LEU A 220 -13.27 -18.14 -6.51
CA LEU A 220 -11.81 -18.28 -6.52
C LEU A 220 -11.36 -19.26 -5.44
N ILE A 221 -10.25 -19.94 -5.72
CA ILE A 221 -9.45 -20.66 -4.72
C ILE A 221 -8.09 -20.00 -4.68
N VAL A 222 -7.74 -19.42 -3.52
CA VAL A 222 -6.42 -18.85 -3.27
C VAL A 222 -5.64 -19.81 -2.39
N GLU A 223 -4.44 -20.19 -2.82
CA GLU A 223 -3.55 -21.06 -2.06
C GLU A 223 -2.44 -20.24 -1.40
N PHE A 224 -2.13 -20.60 -0.16
CA PHE A 224 -1.13 -19.94 0.68
C PHE A 224 0.00 -20.91 1.02
N LYS A 225 1.23 -20.38 1.06
CA LYS A 225 2.42 -21.06 1.56
C LYS A 225 3.23 -20.12 2.44
N ASN A 226 3.49 -20.50 3.69
CA ASN A 226 4.17 -19.65 4.68
C ASN A 226 3.55 -18.25 4.78
N GLY A 227 2.22 -18.19 4.69
CA GLY A 227 1.46 -16.94 4.76
C GLY A 227 1.37 -16.13 3.48
N ASP A 228 2.10 -16.43 2.43
CA ASP A 228 2.02 -15.72 1.16
C ASP A 228 1.11 -16.45 0.16
N PRO A 229 0.31 -15.72 -0.64
CA PRO A 229 -0.47 -16.32 -1.70
C PRO A 229 0.45 -16.78 -2.84
N VAL A 230 0.27 -18.00 -3.32
CA VAL A 230 1.13 -18.61 -4.35
C VAL A 230 0.38 -19.04 -5.61
N SER A 231 -0.92 -19.31 -5.51
CA SER A 231 -1.73 -19.68 -6.68
C SER A 231 -3.18 -19.16 -6.58
N ILE A 232 -3.81 -19.02 -7.75
CA ILE A 232 -5.25 -18.77 -7.90
C ILE A 232 -5.81 -19.85 -8.81
N ASN A 233 -6.82 -20.62 -8.34
CA ASN A 233 -7.46 -21.70 -9.10
C ASN A 233 -6.45 -22.73 -9.64
N LYS A 234 -5.40 -23.05 -8.87
CA LYS A 234 -4.26 -23.92 -9.21
C LYS A 234 -3.24 -23.33 -10.19
N ASP A 235 -3.44 -22.12 -10.70
CA ASP A 235 -2.44 -21.42 -11.51
C ASP A 235 -1.39 -20.81 -10.59
N ASN A 236 -0.17 -21.30 -10.59
CA ASN A 236 0.96 -20.69 -9.91
C ASN A 236 1.35 -19.39 -10.62
N LEU A 237 1.37 -18.29 -9.89
CA LEU A 237 1.61 -16.96 -10.43
C LEU A 237 2.75 -16.27 -9.69
N LYS A 238 3.48 -15.39 -10.38
CA LYS A 238 4.39 -14.47 -9.72
C LYS A 238 3.61 -13.51 -8.81
N PRO A 239 4.22 -12.97 -7.74
CA PRO A 239 3.54 -12.09 -6.78
C PRO A 239 2.74 -10.96 -7.44
N HIS A 240 3.34 -10.23 -8.38
CA HIS A 240 2.67 -9.11 -9.04
C HIS A 240 1.55 -9.55 -10.00
N ASP A 241 1.71 -10.66 -10.74
CA ASP A 241 0.67 -11.21 -11.61
C ASP A 241 -0.53 -11.71 -10.80
N LEU A 242 -0.25 -12.32 -9.63
CA LEU A 242 -1.29 -12.77 -8.71
C LEU A 242 -2.13 -11.60 -8.20
N LEU A 243 -1.49 -10.53 -7.74
CA LEU A 243 -2.18 -9.33 -7.28
C LEU A 243 -2.95 -8.64 -8.41
N ALA A 244 -2.37 -8.56 -9.62
CA ALA A 244 -3.03 -8.01 -10.79
C ALA A 244 -4.30 -8.81 -11.16
N LYS A 245 -4.24 -10.15 -11.13
CA LYS A 245 -5.40 -11.02 -11.38
C LYS A 245 -6.51 -10.80 -10.34
N LEU A 246 -6.14 -10.69 -9.06
CA LEU A 246 -7.10 -10.40 -7.99
C LEU A 246 -7.71 -8.99 -8.13
N ASN A 247 -6.91 -7.99 -8.52
CA ASN A 247 -7.40 -6.64 -8.80
C ASN A 247 -8.47 -6.66 -9.90
N SER A 248 -8.22 -7.39 -10.99
CA SER A 248 -9.17 -7.50 -12.11
C SER A 248 -10.50 -8.12 -11.68
N VAL A 249 -10.47 -9.21 -10.92
CA VAL A 249 -11.70 -9.86 -10.44
C VAL A 249 -12.44 -8.99 -9.44
N ALA A 250 -11.74 -8.48 -8.44
CA ALA A 250 -12.34 -7.66 -7.38
C ALA A 250 -12.89 -6.35 -7.94
N GLY A 251 -12.13 -5.67 -8.80
CA GLY A 251 -12.53 -4.40 -9.41
C GLY A 251 -13.80 -4.53 -10.25
N LYS A 252 -13.91 -5.58 -11.07
CA LYS A 252 -15.12 -5.90 -11.85
C LYS A 252 -16.37 -6.03 -10.98
N HIS A 253 -16.22 -6.48 -9.74
CA HIS A 253 -17.32 -6.67 -8.79
C HIS A 253 -17.47 -5.51 -7.78
N GLY A 254 -16.81 -4.38 -7.99
CA GLY A 254 -16.91 -3.20 -7.11
C GLY A 254 -16.30 -3.39 -5.73
N VAL A 255 -15.40 -4.37 -5.56
CA VAL A 255 -14.77 -4.66 -4.27
C VAL A 255 -13.57 -3.76 -4.03
N GLY A 256 -13.45 -3.22 -2.80
CA GLY A 256 -12.23 -2.57 -2.32
C GLY A 256 -12.27 -1.05 -2.30
N ARG A 257 -13.44 -0.42 -2.41
CA ARG A 257 -13.64 1.02 -2.18
C ARG A 257 -13.58 1.33 -0.69
N VAL A 258 -12.81 2.35 -0.32
CA VAL A 258 -12.68 2.84 1.06
C VAL A 258 -12.71 4.35 1.06
N ASP A 259 -13.58 4.93 1.87
CA ASP A 259 -13.63 6.36 2.18
C ASP A 259 -13.18 6.54 3.63
N LEU A 260 -12.08 7.25 3.83
CA LEU A 260 -11.46 7.38 5.15
C LEU A 260 -11.03 8.82 5.43
N VAL A 261 -11.42 9.33 6.59
CA VAL A 261 -10.80 10.53 7.18
C VAL A 261 -9.69 10.07 8.13
N GLU A 262 -8.46 10.11 7.66
CA GLU A 262 -7.27 9.61 8.38
C GLU A 262 -6.53 10.70 9.14
N ASN A 263 -5.75 10.29 10.13
CA ASN A 263 -4.83 11.17 10.85
C ASN A 263 -3.44 11.12 10.19
N ARG A 264 -3.02 12.25 9.59
CA ARG A 264 -1.70 12.38 8.95
C ARG A 264 -0.58 12.49 9.98
N VAL A 265 0.62 12.02 9.60
CA VAL A 265 1.87 12.17 10.39
C VAL A 265 2.12 13.62 10.77
N VAL A 266 1.81 14.54 9.87
CA VAL A 266 1.97 15.99 10.06
C VAL A 266 0.89 16.63 10.95
N GLY A 267 0.04 15.84 11.61
CA GLY A 267 -0.86 16.27 12.67
C GLY A 267 -2.25 16.77 12.23
N MET A 268 -2.58 16.69 10.94
CA MET A 268 -3.91 17.08 10.44
C MET A 268 -4.74 15.87 10.03
N LYS A 269 -6.07 16.03 10.00
CA LYS A 269 -6.98 15.06 9.37
C LYS A 269 -7.08 15.34 7.88
N SER A 270 -7.18 14.27 7.09
CA SER A 270 -7.39 14.37 5.64
C SER A 270 -8.28 13.24 5.17
N ARG A 271 -9.19 13.52 4.25
CA ARG A 271 -9.99 12.50 3.59
C ARG A 271 -9.27 11.97 2.37
N GLY A 272 -9.18 10.65 2.29
CA GLY A 272 -8.71 9.91 1.12
C GLY A 272 -9.77 8.92 0.64
N ILE A 273 -9.96 8.85 -0.67
CA ILE A 273 -10.77 7.83 -1.34
C ILE A 273 -9.82 6.81 -1.94
N TYR A 274 -9.94 5.56 -1.48
CA TYR A 274 -9.04 4.48 -1.86
C TYR A 274 -9.76 3.38 -2.60
N GLU A 275 -9.05 2.76 -3.55
CA GLU A 275 -9.47 1.53 -4.21
C GLU A 275 -8.38 0.48 -4.02
N THR A 276 -8.71 -0.60 -3.30
CA THR A 276 -7.77 -1.69 -2.98
C THR A 276 -8.36 -3.06 -3.33
N PRO A 277 -8.74 -3.28 -4.59
CA PRO A 277 -9.57 -4.44 -4.95
C PRO A 277 -8.95 -5.79 -4.61
N GLY A 278 -7.80 -6.12 -5.16
CA GLY A 278 -7.11 -7.40 -4.90
C GLY A 278 -6.60 -7.51 -3.46
N GLY A 279 -6.18 -6.39 -2.88
CA GLY A 279 -5.78 -6.32 -1.47
C GLY A 279 -6.92 -6.71 -0.52
N THR A 280 -8.15 -6.32 -0.83
CA THR A 280 -9.34 -6.69 -0.06
C THR A 280 -9.63 -8.18 -0.12
N ILE A 281 -9.47 -8.83 -1.30
CA ILE A 281 -9.56 -10.29 -1.39
C ILE A 281 -8.49 -10.94 -0.52
N LEU A 282 -7.23 -10.49 -0.62
CA LEU A 282 -6.11 -11.09 0.11
C LEU A 282 -6.27 -10.99 1.62
N ILE A 283 -6.69 -9.83 2.16
CA ILE A 283 -6.86 -9.68 3.61
C ILE A 283 -7.94 -10.63 4.14
N ASN A 284 -9.07 -10.79 3.42
CA ASN A 284 -10.13 -11.70 3.78
C ASN A 284 -9.70 -13.17 3.70
N ALA A 285 -9.02 -13.55 2.62
CA ALA A 285 -8.53 -14.92 2.44
C ALA A 285 -7.47 -15.29 3.48
N ARG A 286 -6.54 -14.36 3.80
CA ARG A 286 -5.52 -14.57 4.84
C ARG A 286 -6.12 -14.79 6.22
N LYS A 287 -7.04 -13.90 6.65
CA LYS A 287 -7.75 -14.08 7.92
C LYS A 287 -8.48 -15.42 7.98
N ALA A 288 -9.01 -15.88 6.86
CA ALA A 288 -9.69 -17.17 6.79
C ALA A 288 -8.75 -18.37 6.96
N ILE A 289 -7.56 -18.38 6.31
CA ILE A 289 -6.61 -19.48 6.50
C ILE A 289 -5.95 -19.44 7.88
N GLU A 290 -5.61 -18.26 8.38
CA GLU A 290 -5.05 -18.07 9.72
C GLU A 290 -5.99 -18.56 10.82
N SER A 291 -7.30 -18.42 10.63
CA SER A 291 -8.30 -18.84 11.63
C SER A 291 -8.28 -20.35 11.93
N ILE A 292 -7.67 -21.17 11.07
CA ILE A 292 -7.54 -22.61 11.28
C ILE A 292 -6.09 -23.07 11.49
N THR A 293 -5.10 -22.21 11.28
CA THR A 293 -3.68 -22.59 11.34
C THR A 293 -2.88 -21.92 12.46
N LEU A 294 -3.37 -20.81 13.01
CA LEU A 294 -2.76 -20.15 14.16
C LEU A 294 -3.47 -20.55 15.45
N ASP A 295 -2.71 -20.81 16.51
CA ASP A 295 -3.31 -20.94 17.82
C ASP A 295 -3.78 -19.57 18.35
N LYS A 296 -4.63 -19.62 19.39
CA LYS A 296 -5.22 -18.42 20.00
C LYS A 296 -4.16 -17.42 20.45
N GLY A 297 -3.07 -17.89 21.08
CA GLY A 297 -2.02 -17.01 21.61
C GLY A 297 -1.27 -16.30 20.51
N GLU A 298 -0.86 -17.01 19.45
CA GLU A 298 -0.19 -16.44 18.27
C GLU A 298 -1.08 -15.44 17.53
N ALA A 299 -2.35 -15.81 17.31
CA ALA A 299 -3.31 -14.95 16.61
C ALA A 299 -3.51 -13.61 17.34
N HIS A 300 -3.77 -13.67 18.66
CA HIS A 300 -3.99 -12.47 19.49
C HIS A 300 -2.73 -11.61 19.58
N LEU A 301 -1.54 -12.22 19.79
CA LEU A 301 -0.28 -11.47 19.83
C LEU A 301 -0.04 -10.71 18.52
N LYS A 302 -0.31 -11.36 17.38
CA LYS A 302 -0.20 -10.71 16.08
C LYS A 302 -1.20 -9.56 15.92
N ASP A 303 -2.44 -9.74 16.38
CA ASP A 303 -3.46 -8.69 16.34
C ASP A 303 -3.12 -7.50 17.26
N GLU A 304 -2.50 -7.75 18.41
CA GLU A 304 -2.04 -6.70 19.35
C GLU A 304 -0.94 -5.83 18.75
N ILE A 305 0.01 -6.40 18.01
CA ILE A 305 1.11 -5.63 17.41
C ILE A 305 0.74 -4.99 16.08
N MET A 306 -0.30 -5.45 15.38
CA MET A 306 -0.67 -4.98 14.05
C MET A 306 -0.91 -3.45 14.00
N PRO A 307 -1.65 -2.81 14.95
CA PRO A 307 -1.84 -1.36 14.91
C PRO A 307 -0.53 -0.58 15.00
N LYS A 308 0.39 -1.03 15.85
CA LYS A 308 1.71 -0.39 15.99
C LYS A 308 2.56 -0.59 14.74
N TYR A 309 2.52 -1.78 14.15
CA TYR A 309 3.18 -2.07 12.89
C TYR A 309 2.63 -1.20 11.75
N ALA A 310 1.30 -1.05 11.65
CA ALA A 310 0.64 -0.19 10.68
C ALA A 310 1.03 1.28 10.84
N GLU A 311 1.02 1.80 12.06
CA GLU A 311 1.45 3.16 12.40
C GLU A 311 2.92 3.41 12.00
N THR A 312 3.79 2.46 12.32
CA THR A 312 5.22 2.55 11.99
C THR A 312 5.44 2.67 10.49
N ILE A 313 4.72 1.88 9.68
CA ILE A 313 4.76 1.96 8.21
C ILE A 313 4.15 3.28 7.72
N TYR A 314 2.99 3.66 8.23
CA TYR A 314 2.30 4.88 7.84
C TYR A 314 3.17 6.11 8.04
N ASN A 315 3.90 6.15 9.16
CA ASN A 315 4.81 7.23 9.55
C ASN A 315 6.16 7.23 8.79
N GLY A 316 6.38 6.29 7.85
CA GLY A 316 7.58 6.25 7.01
C GLY A 316 8.78 5.49 7.58
N PHE A 317 8.61 4.78 8.70
CA PHE A 317 9.68 4.03 9.37
C PHE A 317 9.85 2.59 8.86
N TRP A 318 9.69 2.37 7.55
CA TRP A 318 9.84 1.04 6.93
C TRP A 318 11.18 0.38 7.25
N PHE A 319 12.28 1.14 7.26
CA PHE A 319 13.63 0.62 7.50
C PHE A 319 14.06 0.65 8.97
N SER A 320 13.18 1.02 9.90
CA SER A 320 13.53 1.07 11.32
C SER A 320 13.73 -0.32 11.93
N SER A 321 14.62 -0.40 12.94
CA SER A 321 14.85 -1.62 13.71
C SER A 321 13.57 -2.11 14.42
N GLU A 322 12.72 -1.19 14.86
CA GLU A 322 11.42 -1.49 15.46
C GLU A 322 10.52 -2.26 14.46
N ARG A 323 10.36 -1.75 13.23
CA ARG A 323 9.57 -2.43 12.20
C ARG A 323 10.17 -3.79 11.86
N ILE A 324 11.51 -3.90 11.75
CA ILE A 324 12.19 -5.17 11.46
C ILE A 324 11.96 -6.19 12.56
N ALA A 325 12.00 -5.79 13.83
CA ALA A 325 11.71 -6.66 14.96
C ALA A 325 10.27 -7.18 14.94
N MET A 326 9.29 -6.28 14.71
CA MET A 326 7.88 -6.66 14.54
C MET A 326 7.68 -7.60 13.35
N GLN A 327 8.35 -7.35 12.21
CA GLN A 327 8.29 -8.23 11.05
C GLN A 327 8.80 -9.63 11.36
N SER A 328 9.92 -9.74 12.09
CA SER A 328 10.48 -11.04 12.47
C SER A 328 9.52 -11.84 13.36
N LEU A 329 8.82 -11.18 14.27
CA LEU A 329 7.77 -11.80 15.07
C LEU A 329 6.61 -12.24 14.18
N ILE A 330 6.11 -11.37 13.30
CA ILE A 330 5.02 -11.69 12.36
C ILE A 330 5.41 -12.89 11.48
N ASP A 331 6.60 -12.87 10.87
CA ASP A 331 7.07 -13.94 9.99
C ASP A 331 7.20 -15.29 10.73
N SER A 332 7.53 -15.27 12.02
CA SER A 332 7.59 -16.49 12.83
C SER A 332 6.25 -17.20 12.93
N THR A 333 5.14 -16.46 12.96
CA THR A 333 3.76 -17.01 13.03
C THR A 333 3.30 -17.60 11.70
N GLN A 334 3.96 -17.29 10.60
CA GLN A 334 3.47 -17.64 9.26
C GLN A 334 3.90 -19.01 8.75
N LYS A 335 4.81 -19.69 9.45
CA LYS A 335 5.41 -20.96 8.99
C LYS A 335 4.37 -22.07 8.75
N LYS A 336 3.26 -22.06 9.50
CA LYS A 336 2.16 -23.01 9.38
C LYS A 336 0.93 -22.44 8.68
N VAL A 337 1.00 -21.20 8.18
CA VAL A 337 -0.10 -20.61 7.42
C VAL A 337 -0.02 -21.10 5.97
N ASN A 338 -0.39 -22.37 5.79
CA ASN A 338 -0.41 -23.09 4.51
C ASN A 338 -1.81 -23.60 4.23
N GLY A 339 -2.22 -23.68 2.96
CA GLY A 339 -3.49 -24.27 2.57
C GLY A 339 -4.27 -23.44 1.58
N GLN A 340 -5.57 -23.72 1.47
CA GLN A 340 -6.42 -23.14 0.45
C GLN A 340 -7.66 -22.50 1.06
N VAL A 341 -8.04 -21.35 0.49
CA VAL A 341 -9.29 -20.67 0.81
C VAL A 341 -10.13 -20.57 -0.45
N LYS A 342 -11.36 -21.09 -0.38
CA LYS A 342 -12.39 -20.92 -1.40
C LYS A 342 -13.23 -19.70 -1.02
N LEU A 343 -13.38 -18.77 -1.95
CA LEU A 343 -14.14 -17.54 -1.75
C LEU A 343 -14.98 -17.20 -2.97
N LYS A 344 -15.97 -16.34 -2.75
CA LYS A 344 -16.85 -15.80 -3.77
C LYS A 344 -16.80 -14.27 -3.74
N VAL A 345 -16.62 -13.66 -4.91
CA VAL A 345 -16.64 -12.21 -5.11
C VAL A 345 -17.94 -11.83 -5.79
N PHE A 346 -18.66 -10.90 -5.17
CA PHE A 346 -19.98 -10.49 -5.69
C PHE A 346 -20.40 -9.12 -5.15
N LYS A 347 -20.64 -8.17 -6.03
CA LYS A 347 -21.26 -6.85 -5.73
C LYS A 347 -20.72 -6.22 -4.43
N GLY A 348 -19.45 -5.83 -4.44
CA GLY A 348 -18.77 -5.18 -3.31
C GLY A 348 -18.31 -6.13 -2.20
N ASN A 349 -18.65 -7.42 -2.26
CA ASN A 349 -18.40 -8.35 -1.16
C ASN A 349 -17.39 -9.44 -1.51
N VAL A 350 -16.59 -9.83 -0.52
CA VAL A 350 -15.77 -11.04 -0.51
C VAL A 350 -16.36 -12.00 0.53
N ILE A 351 -16.83 -13.15 0.08
CA ILE A 351 -17.53 -14.14 0.91
C ILE A 351 -16.70 -15.40 0.98
N ILE A 352 -16.29 -15.80 2.18
CA ILE A 352 -15.54 -17.04 2.40
C ILE A 352 -16.50 -18.23 2.32
N LEU A 353 -16.20 -19.17 1.42
CA LEU A 353 -16.99 -20.39 1.21
C LEU A 353 -16.41 -21.62 1.93
N GLY A 354 -15.08 -21.62 2.15
CA GLY A 354 -14.41 -22.71 2.82
C GLY A 354 -12.90 -22.49 2.94
N ARG A 355 -12.26 -23.24 3.81
CA ARG A 355 -10.83 -23.22 4.05
C ARG A 355 -10.35 -24.62 4.41
N LYS A 356 -9.13 -24.97 4.01
CA LYS A 356 -8.50 -26.24 4.36
C LYS A 356 -6.99 -26.09 4.45
N SER A 357 -6.39 -26.84 5.36
CA SER A 357 -4.95 -26.88 5.58
C SER A 357 -4.57 -28.24 6.18
N ASP A 358 -3.40 -28.75 5.79
CA ASP A 358 -2.80 -29.90 6.48
C ASP A 358 -2.19 -29.51 7.84
N ASP A 359 -1.93 -28.20 8.05
CA ASP A 359 -1.50 -27.60 9.32
C ASP A 359 -2.69 -27.14 10.19
N SER A 360 -3.91 -27.59 9.89
CA SER A 360 -5.13 -27.15 10.60
C SER A 360 -5.12 -27.57 12.06
N LEU A 361 -5.43 -26.62 12.94
CA LEU A 361 -5.71 -26.84 14.36
C LEU A 361 -7.20 -27.11 14.63
N TYR A 362 -8.04 -27.01 13.60
CA TYR A 362 -9.47 -27.29 13.69
C TYR A 362 -9.69 -28.81 13.63
N ASP A 363 -10.21 -29.38 14.72
CA ASP A 363 -10.48 -30.80 14.87
C ASP A 363 -11.97 -31.05 15.05
N ASN A 364 -12.59 -31.73 14.08
CA ASN A 364 -14.03 -32.03 14.10
C ASN A 364 -14.41 -32.91 15.27
N SER A 365 -13.52 -33.83 15.73
CA SER A 365 -13.80 -34.73 16.86
C SER A 365 -13.93 -34.01 18.21
N LEU A 366 -13.24 -32.85 18.33
CA LEU A 366 -13.27 -32.03 19.54
C LEU A 366 -14.44 -31.05 19.58
N VAL A 367 -14.95 -30.61 18.41
CA VAL A 367 -15.95 -29.53 18.34
C VAL A 367 -17.35 -30.00 17.96
N SER A 368 -17.54 -31.27 17.62
CA SER A 368 -18.85 -31.83 17.25
C SER A 368 -19.81 -31.77 18.43
N PHE A 369 -21.04 -31.31 18.18
CA PHE A 369 -22.14 -31.37 19.14
C PHE A 369 -22.96 -32.67 19.03
N ASP A 370 -22.80 -33.40 17.91
CA ASP A 370 -23.60 -34.59 17.59
C ASP A 370 -22.99 -35.89 18.09
N GLU A 371 -21.68 -35.87 18.42
CA GLU A 371 -20.93 -37.05 18.88
C GLU A 371 -20.26 -36.74 20.20
N VAL A 372 -20.12 -37.80 21.06
CA VAL A 372 -19.25 -37.73 22.22
C VAL A 372 -17.81 -37.82 21.73
N GLY A 373 -17.24 -36.66 21.36
CA GLY A 373 -15.87 -36.58 20.90
C GLY A 373 -14.85 -36.78 22.02
N ASP A 374 -13.59 -36.58 21.70
CA ASP A 374 -12.46 -36.78 22.64
C ASP A 374 -12.39 -35.71 23.75
N TYR A 375 -13.25 -34.67 23.71
CA TYR A 375 -13.31 -33.63 24.72
C TYR A 375 -14.12 -34.03 25.94
N ASN A 376 -13.45 -34.16 27.10
CA ASN A 376 -14.10 -34.43 28.36
C ASN A 376 -14.74 -33.14 28.95
N GLN A 377 -16.05 -33.01 28.81
CA GLN A 377 -16.80 -31.83 29.28
C GLN A 377 -16.66 -31.56 30.80
N LYS A 378 -16.31 -32.59 31.60
CA LYS A 378 -16.12 -32.43 33.05
C LYS A 378 -14.89 -31.61 33.42
N ASP A 379 -13.87 -31.57 32.54
CA ASP A 379 -12.65 -30.81 32.78
C ASP A 379 -12.92 -29.31 32.76
N ALA A 380 -13.93 -28.85 32.03
CA ALA A 380 -14.35 -27.45 32.00
C ALA A 380 -14.85 -26.96 33.39
N GLU A 381 -15.44 -27.83 34.23
CA GLU A 381 -15.94 -27.41 35.53
C GLU A 381 -14.84 -26.90 36.45
N GLY A 382 -13.70 -27.58 36.52
CA GLY A 382 -12.54 -27.19 37.31
C GLY A 382 -11.93 -25.89 36.84
N PHE A 383 -11.75 -25.75 35.52
CA PHE A 383 -11.27 -24.52 34.88
C PHE A 383 -12.17 -23.31 35.18
N ILE A 384 -13.52 -23.48 35.06
CA ILE A 384 -14.49 -22.42 35.35
C ILE A 384 -14.43 -22.04 36.83
N LYS A 385 -14.37 -23.02 37.75
CA LYS A 385 -14.31 -22.77 39.21
C LYS A 385 -13.08 -21.92 39.57
N VAL A 386 -11.91 -22.27 39.07
CA VAL A 386 -10.67 -21.51 39.31
C VAL A 386 -10.77 -20.09 38.75
N ASN A 387 -11.18 -19.93 37.51
CA ASN A 387 -11.32 -18.60 36.89
C ASN A 387 -12.41 -17.74 37.57
N SER A 388 -13.45 -18.35 38.15
CA SER A 388 -14.52 -17.62 38.84
C SER A 388 -14.09 -17.00 40.17
N VAL A 389 -12.96 -17.41 40.76
CA VAL A 389 -12.51 -16.95 42.10
C VAL A 389 -12.39 -15.41 42.14
N ARG A 390 -11.75 -14.83 41.13
CA ARG A 390 -11.60 -13.36 41.04
C ARG A 390 -12.96 -12.64 40.94
N LEU A 391 -13.92 -13.21 40.22
CA LEU A 391 -15.26 -12.63 40.02
C LEU A 391 -16.09 -12.72 41.28
N LYS A 392 -16.03 -13.84 42.03
CA LYS A 392 -16.77 -14.02 43.28
C LYS A 392 -16.30 -13.10 44.40
N LYS A 393 -15.03 -12.65 44.35
CA LYS A 393 -14.46 -11.74 45.34
C LYS A 393 -14.51 -10.27 44.95
N SER A 394 -14.66 -9.94 43.68
CA SER A 394 -14.94 -8.58 43.24
C SER A 394 -16.40 -8.29 43.53
N LYS A 395 -16.67 -7.63 44.65
CA LYS A 395 -18.01 -7.04 44.88
C LYS A 395 -18.16 -5.91 43.86
N LEU A 396 -18.99 -6.12 42.86
CA LEU A 396 -19.48 -5.07 41.99
C LEU A 396 -20.41 -4.16 42.78
#